data_40bbc436de2a5ab084b3422eb79ee8f8
#
_entry.id   40bbc436de2a5ab084b3422eb79ee8f8
#
_cell.length_a   1.000
_cell.length_b   1.000
_cell.length_c   1.000
_cell.angle_alpha   90.00
_cell.angle_beta   90.00
_cell.angle_gamma   90.00
#
_symmetry.space_group_name_H-M   'P 1'
#
loop_
_entity.id
_entity.type
_entity.pdbx_description
1 polymer ?
#
loop_
_entity_poly.entity_id
_entity_poly.type
_entity_poly.pdbx_seq_one_letter_code
_entity_poly.pdbx_strand_id
1 'polypeptide(L)'
;AITQACPKVSMEPIPIHYCAPAGFAILKCNEKGFNGTGPCRNVSTVQCTHGIRPVISTQLLLNGSLAEEEVVIRSSNFSNNAKVIIVQLNESVEINCTRPGSIRRIHIGHGRPFYATAITGRAHCIISGKQWNNTLKQIAKKLGEKFNTTTIIFNRSSGGDPEIVMHSFNCGGEFFYCNTTQLFNSTWNNSTWNSNEGSNDTEKNITLPCRIKQLINMWQEVGKAMYAPPIEGHIRCLSNITGLILTRDGGEIFRPGGGDMRDNWRSELYKYKVVKIEPLGIAPTKAKRRVVQREKRAALGAVFLGFLGAAGSTMGAASVSLTVQARLLLSGIVQQQNNLLRAIEAQQHLLQLTVWGIKQLQARVLALERYLKDQQLLGIWGCSGKLICTTTVPWNISWSNKSVEYIWGNMTWMQWEREIDNYTGLIYTLLEDSQYQQEKNEQELLELDKWANLWNWFDISNWLWYIKIFIMIVG
;
A
#
# COMPACT_ATOMS: atom_id res chain seq x y z
N ALA A 1 -1.72 -30.10 12.79
CA ALA A 1 -2.32 -29.84 14.09
C ALA A 1 -3.79 -29.45 13.91
N ILE A 2 -4.65 -29.89 14.83
CA ILE A 2 -6.06 -29.52 14.87
C ILE A 2 -6.24 -28.47 15.97
N THR A 3 -6.76 -27.32 15.59
CA THR A 3 -7.08 -26.26 16.54
C THR A 3 -8.59 -26.21 16.75
N GLN A 4 -9.03 -26.15 18.00
CA GLN A 4 -10.43 -26.02 18.37
C GLN A 4 -10.72 -24.57 18.74
N ALA A 5 -11.73 -23.97 18.10
CA ALA A 5 -12.26 -22.67 18.47
C ALA A 5 -13.42 -22.84 19.47
N CYS A 6 -13.23 -22.41 20.69
CA CYS A 6 -14.24 -22.30 21.74
C CYS A 6 -14.04 -20.98 22.48
N PRO A 7 -15.09 -20.22 22.78
CA PRO A 7 -16.51 -20.42 22.48
C PRO A 7 -16.85 -20.05 21.03
N LYS A 8 -18.08 -20.39 20.58
CA LYS A 8 -18.61 -19.88 19.31
C LYS A 8 -18.75 -18.37 19.39
N VAL A 9 -17.98 -17.69 18.55
CA VAL A 9 -18.01 -16.25 18.39
C VAL A 9 -18.60 -15.94 17.03
N SER A 10 -19.45 -14.93 16.94
CA SER A 10 -19.87 -14.40 15.65
C SER A 10 -18.64 -13.85 14.92
N MET A 11 -18.32 -14.39 13.75
CA MET A 11 -17.20 -13.95 12.91
C MET A 11 -17.73 -12.97 11.86
N GLU A 12 -18.13 -11.79 12.31
CA GLU A 12 -18.57 -10.72 11.44
C GLU A 12 -17.35 -9.90 10.99
N PRO A 13 -17.07 -9.81 9.67
CA PRO A 13 -15.96 -9.03 9.19
C PRO A 13 -16.24 -7.53 9.37
N ILE A 14 -15.36 -6.85 10.09
CA ILE A 14 -15.39 -5.39 10.25
C ILE A 14 -14.39 -4.75 9.29
N PRO A 15 -14.69 -3.54 8.76
CA PRO A 15 -13.77 -2.85 7.87
C PRO A 15 -12.43 -2.56 8.53
N ILE A 16 -11.34 -2.86 7.82
CA ILE A 16 -9.96 -2.59 8.23
C ILE A 16 -9.37 -1.57 7.27
N HIS A 17 -8.68 -0.57 7.82
CA HIS A 17 -7.93 0.42 7.07
C HIS A 17 -6.44 0.16 7.25
N TYR A 18 -5.69 0.16 6.16
CA TYR A 18 -4.23 0.12 6.19
C TYR A 18 -3.69 1.53 6.00
N CYS A 19 -2.82 1.95 6.90
CA CYS A 19 -2.23 3.29 6.88
C CYS A 19 -0.73 3.20 6.66
N ALA A 20 -0.18 4.20 5.98
CA ALA A 20 1.25 4.27 5.74
C ALA A 20 2.00 4.54 7.05
N PRO A 21 3.11 3.84 7.30
CA PRO A 21 4.01 4.18 8.40
C PRO A 21 4.75 5.49 8.12
N ALA A 22 5.43 6.02 9.15
CA ALA A 22 6.25 7.23 9.01
C ALA A 22 7.33 7.05 7.93
N GLY A 23 7.53 8.07 7.11
CA GLY A 23 8.47 8.04 5.99
C GLY A 23 7.97 7.32 4.73
N PHE A 24 6.70 6.91 4.73
CA PHE A 24 6.02 6.30 3.58
C PHE A 24 4.73 7.05 3.27
N ALA A 25 4.26 6.88 2.06
CA ALA A 25 2.98 7.41 1.62
C ALA A 25 2.23 6.36 0.82
N ILE A 26 0.90 6.46 0.81
CA ILE A 26 0.04 5.65 -0.03
C ILE A 26 -0.47 6.52 -1.17
N LEU A 27 -0.21 6.07 -2.40
CA LEU A 27 -0.73 6.66 -3.63
C LEU A 27 -1.94 5.86 -4.08
N LYS A 28 -3.02 6.56 -4.38
CA LYS A 28 -4.26 5.98 -4.88
C LYS A 28 -4.47 6.36 -6.34
N CYS A 29 -4.65 5.37 -7.21
CA CYS A 29 -5.07 5.59 -8.58
C CYS A 29 -6.59 5.81 -8.63
N ASN A 30 -7.02 6.95 -9.17
CA ASN A 30 -8.44 7.31 -9.29
C ASN A 30 -8.98 7.10 -10.71
N GLU A 31 -8.23 6.48 -11.60
CA GLU A 31 -8.69 6.16 -12.94
C GLU A 31 -9.74 5.06 -12.90
N LYS A 32 -10.85 5.30 -13.58
CA LYS A 32 -11.89 4.30 -13.80
C LYS A 32 -11.36 3.19 -14.70
N GLY A 33 -11.65 1.94 -14.35
CA GLY A 33 -11.19 0.80 -15.12
C GLY A 33 -9.68 0.53 -15.05
N PHE A 34 -8.95 1.07 -14.07
CA PHE A 34 -7.54 0.78 -13.86
C PHE A 34 -7.32 -0.72 -13.66
N ASN A 35 -6.41 -1.30 -14.44
CA ASN A 35 -6.15 -2.74 -14.44
C ASN A 35 -5.17 -3.22 -13.36
N GLY A 36 -4.70 -2.33 -12.49
CA GLY A 36 -3.75 -2.65 -11.41
C GLY A 36 -2.28 -2.58 -11.79
N THR A 37 -1.95 -2.40 -13.07
CA THR A 37 -0.58 -2.32 -13.59
C THR A 37 -0.43 -1.16 -14.57
N GLY A 38 0.80 -0.65 -14.69
CA GLY A 38 1.10 0.43 -15.62
C GLY A 38 0.86 1.84 -15.04
N PRO A 39 0.99 2.87 -15.88
CA PRO A 39 0.89 4.25 -15.46
C PRO A 39 -0.55 4.62 -15.07
N CYS A 40 -0.68 5.46 -14.06
CA CYS A 40 -1.94 6.11 -13.67
C CYS A 40 -1.76 7.62 -13.74
N ARG A 41 -2.69 8.33 -14.38
CA ARG A 41 -2.63 9.79 -14.56
C ARG A 41 -3.30 10.57 -13.45
N ASN A 42 -4.40 10.04 -12.91
CA ASN A 42 -5.14 10.66 -11.82
C ASN A 42 -4.79 9.98 -10.50
N VAL A 43 -3.78 10.51 -9.82
CA VAL A 43 -3.24 9.96 -8.57
C VAL A 43 -3.47 10.93 -7.44
N SER A 44 -3.91 10.42 -6.31
CA SER A 44 -3.99 11.17 -5.05
C SER A 44 -3.16 10.49 -3.96
N THR A 45 -2.68 11.28 -3.02
CA THR A 45 -2.03 10.78 -1.81
C THR A 45 -3.07 10.62 -0.72
N VAL A 46 -3.11 9.45 -0.12
CA VAL A 46 -4.01 9.16 1.01
C VAL A 46 -3.19 8.70 2.21
N GLN A 47 -3.68 8.99 3.41
CA GLN A 47 -3.05 8.52 4.64
C GLN A 47 -3.32 7.05 4.90
N CYS A 48 -4.56 6.63 4.64
CA CYS A 48 -5.02 5.25 4.83
C CYS A 48 -5.86 4.81 3.63
N THR A 49 -5.98 3.50 3.45
CA THR A 49 -6.89 2.91 2.47
C THR A 49 -8.35 3.11 2.91
N HIS A 50 -9.30 2.88 1.99
CA HIS A 50 -10.71 2.74 2.36
C HIS A 50 -10.90 1.53 3.29
N GLY A 51 -12.05 1.43 3.93
CA GLY A 51 -12.39 0.28 4.77
C GLY A 51 -12.54 -0.99 3.94
N ILE A 52 -11.69 -1.98 4.20
CA ILE A 52 -11.69 -3.26 3.51
C ILE A 52 -12.23 -4.31 4.47
N ARG A 53 -13.33 -4.96 4.12
CA ARG A 53 -13.87 -6.06 4.90
C ARG A 53 -13.06 -7.33 4.65
N PRO A 54 -12.50 -7.99 5.68
CA PRO A 54 -11.73 -9.22 5.53
C PRO A 54 -12.65 -10.43 5.34
N VAL A 55 -13.43 -10.44 4.27
CA VAL A 55 -14.34 -11.55 3.96
C VAL A 55 -13.53 -12.72 3.43
N ILE A 56 -13.65 -13.87 4.10
CA ILE A 56 -13.01 -15.12 3.70
C ILE A 56 -13.97 -15.88 2.79
N SER A 57 -13.63 -16.01 1.54
CA SER A 57 -14.41 -16.75 0.55
C SER A 57 -13.51 -17.32 -0.54
N THR A 58 -14.02 -18.31 -1.27
CA THR A 58 -13.36 -18.87 -2.45
C THR A 58 -14.28 -18.76 -3.66
N GLN A 59 -13.72 -18.71 -4.85
CA GLN A 59 -14.42 -18.62 -6.13
C GLN A 59 -15.17 -17.29 -6.35
N LEU A 60 -16.08 -16.94 -5.46
CA LEU A 60 -16.86 -15.72 -5.50
C LEU A 60 -16.36 -14.75 -4.45
N LEU A 61 -16.13 -13.50 -4.84
CA LEU A 61 -15.76 -12.41 -3.93
C LEU A 61 -17.04 -11.74 -3.42
N LEU A 62 -17.19 -11.70 -2.09
CA LEU A 62 -18.39 -11.20 -1.44
C LEU A 62 -18.16 -9.84 -0.81
N ASN A 63 -19.16 -8.97 -0.87
CA ASN A 63 -19.22 -7.68 -0.17
C ASN A 63 -18.01 -6.76 -0.41
N GLY A 64 -17.38 -6.87 -1.57
CA GLY A 64 -16.26 -6.02 -1.99
C GLY A 64 -16.73 -4.77 -2.74
N SER A 65 -15.77 -4.07 -3.33
CA SER A 65 -16.02 -2.89 -4.15
C SER A 65 -16.43 -3.25 -5.56
N LEU A 66 -17.34 -2.46 -6.13
CA LEU A 66 -17.79 -2.59 -7.52
C LEU A 66 -16.97 -1.67 -8.44
N ALA A 67 -16.86 -2.06 -9.71
CA ALA A 67 -16.32 -1.19 -10.75
C ALA A 67 -17.33 -0.08 -11.09
N GLU A 68 -16.84 1.11 -11.43
CA GLU A 68 -17.71 2.27 -11.67
C GLU A 68 -18.42 2.23 -13.02
N GLU A 69 -17.82 1.67 -14.08
CA GLU A 69 -18.35 1.70 -15.43
C GLU A 69 -18.67 0.30 -15.96
N GLU A 70 -17.65 -0.47 -16.25
CA GLU A 70 -17.76 -1.81 -16.83
C GLU A 70 -17.05 -2.85 -15.98
N VAL A 71 -17.35 -4.12 -16.19
CA VAL A 71 -16.61 -5.23 -15.60
C VAL A 71 -15.14 -5.10 -15.94
N VAL A 72 -14.29 -5.21 -14.94
CA VAL A 72 -12.83 -5.11 -15.07
C VAL A 72 -12.20 -6.48 -14.77
N ILE A 73 -11.28 -6.86 -15.64
CA ILE A 73 -10.52 -8.12 -15.52
C ILE A 73 -9.07 -7.80 -15.24
N ARG A 74 -8.53 -8.40 -14.18
CA ARG A 74 -7.16 -8.17 -13.73
C ARG A 74 -6.39 -9.47 -13.58
N SER A 75 -5.15 -9.49 -14.03
CA SER A 75 -4.20 -10.58 -13.79
C SER A 75 -2.78 -10.02 -13.76
N SER A 76 -1.89 -10.66 -13.03
CA SER A 76 -0.47 -10.29 -13.04
C SER A 76 0.19 -10.56 -14.38
N ASN A 77 -0.27 -11.58 -15.12
CA ASN A 77 0.17 -11.90 -16.46
C ASN A 77 -0.89 -12.70 -17.20
N PHE A 78 -1.56 -12.10 -18.17
CA PHE A 78 -2.61 -12.75 -18.96
C PHE A 78 -2.09 -13.85 -19.89
N SER A 79 -0.82 -13.80 -20.27
CA SER A 79 -0.20 -14.83 -21.12
C SER A 79 0.11 -16.12 -20.34
N ASN A 80 0.19 -16.04 -19.04
CA ASN A 80 0.47 -17.18 -18.17
C ASN A 80 -0.82 -17.75 -17.58
N ASN A 81 -1.20 -18.94 -18.03
CA ASN A 81 -2.40 -19.64 -17.55
C ASN A 81 -2.35 -20.05 -16.06
N ALA A 82 -1.16 -20.10 -15.46
CA ALA A 82 -0.98 -20.38 -14.04
C ALA A 82 -1.37 -19.21 -13.13
N LYS A 83 -1.50 -18.00 -13.70
CA LYS A 83 -1.89 -16.82 -12.95
C LYS A 83 -3.41 -16.69 -12.87
N VAL A 84 -3.89 -16.39 -11.68
CA VAL A 84 -5.32 -16.17 -11.45
C VAL A 84 -5.80 -14.90 -12.14
N ILE A 85 -7.05 -14.93 -12.55
CA ILE A 85 -7.76 -13.78 -13.10
C ILE A 85 -8.77 -13.31 -12.06
N ILE A 86 -8.65 -12.07 -11.64
CA ILE A 86 -9.59 -11.45 -10.71
C ILE A 86 -10.55 -10.61 -11.54
N VAL A 87 -11.84 -10.89 -11.41
CA VAL A 87 -12.92 -10.18 -12.08
C VAL A 87 -13.59 -9.28 -11.05
N GLN A 88 -13.72 -7.99 -11.39
CA GLN A 88 -14.50 -7.03 -10.61
C GLN A 88 -15.77 -6.69 -11.37
N LEU A 89 -16.92 -6.91 -10.74
CA LEU A 89 -18.22 -6.61 -11.32
C LEU A 89 -18.54 -5.13 -11.19
N ASN A 90 -19.33 -4.64 -12.13
CA ASN A 90 -19.92 -3.29 -12.07
C ASN A 90 -21.28 -3.25 -11.36
N GLU A 91 -21.97 -4.39 -11.33
CA GLU A 91 -23.22 -4.58 -10.62
C GLU A 91 -23.11 -5.83 -9.73
N SER A 92 -23.56 -5.73 -8.50
CA SER A 92 -23.55 -6.87 -7.58
C SER A 92 -24.67 -7.86 -7.90
N VAL A 93 -24.40 -9.12 -7.68
CA VAL A 93 -25.40 -10.20 -7.73
C VAL A 93 -25.68 -10.66 -6.31
N GLU A 94 -26.93 -10.58 -5.89
CA GLU A 94 -27.33 -11.01 -4.56
C GLU A 94 -27.30 -12.53 -4.42
N ILE A 95 -26.69 -13.02 -3.36
CA ILE A 95 -26.68 -14.43 -2.98
C ILE A 95 -27.31 -14.58 -1.59
N ASN A 96 -28.36 -15.38 -1.50
CA ASN A 96 -29.09 -15.63 -0.26
C ASN A 96 -28.87 -17.06 0.16
N CYS A 97 -28.10 -17.26 1.23
CA CYS A 97 -27.74 -18.57 1.75
C CYS A 97 -28.50 -18.87 3.05
N THR A 98 -29.05 -20.07 3.12
CA THR A 98 -29.93 -20.46 4.19
C THR A 98 -29.62 -21.87 4.63
N ARG A 99 -29.62 -22.10 5.92
CA ARG A 99 -29.79 -23.44 6.53
C ARG A 99 -31.12 -23.46 7.27
N PRO A 100 -32.16 -24.05 6.65
CA PRO A 100 -33.46 -24.17 7.29
C PRO A 100 -33.45 -25.22 8.39
N GLY A 101 -34.39 -25.14 9.30
CA GLY A 101 -34.75 -26.21 10.21
C GLY A 101 -34.29 -26.08 11.65
N SER A 102 -34.82 -26.95 12.46
CA SER A 102 -34.44 -27.14 13.85
C SER A 102 -33.32 -28.18 13.94
N ILE A 103 -32.28 -27.82 14.67
CA ILE A 103 -31.23 -28.76 15.04
C ILE A 103 -31.67 -29.43 16.33
N ARG A 104 -31.81 -30.77 16.31
CA ARG A 104 -31.91 -31.55 17.54
C ARG A 104 -30.51 -31.92 18.00
N ARG A 105 -30.11 -31.42 19.15
CA ARG A 105 -28.91 -31.91 19.84
C ARG A 105 -29.20 -33.23 20.53
N ILE A 106 -28.52 -34.28 20.12
CA ILE A 106 -28.54 -35.56 20.77
C ILE A 106 -27.25 -35.70 21.57
N HIS A 107 -27.35 -35.78 22.87
CA HIS A 107 -26.20 -36.00 23.74
C HIS A 107 -25.72 -37.47 23.59
N ILE A 108 -24.52 -37.67 23.11
CA ILE A 108 -23.95 -39.01 22.97
C ILE A 108 -22.98 -39.22 24.14
N GLY A 109 -23.43 -39.94 25.14
CA GLY A 109 -22.63 -40.49 26.23
C GLY A 109 -22.54 -39.64 27.50
N HIS A 110 -22.33 -40.27 28.61
CA HIS A 110 -22.12 -39.65 29.91
C HIS A 110 -20.73 -38.99 29.98
N GLY A 111 -20.69 -37.70 30.21
CA GLY A 111 -19.47 -36.98 30.60
C GLY A 111 -18.56 -36.46 29.51
N ARG A 112 -18.93 -36.50 28.23
CA ARG A 112 -18.14 -35.88 27.13
C ARG A 112 -18.96 -34.87 26.32
N PRO A 113 -18.41 -33.71 25.93
CA PRO A 113 -19.12 -32.65 25.23
C PRO A 113 -19.31 -32.92 23.73
N PHE A 114 -19.62 -34.17 23.34
CA PHE A 114 -19.91 -34.49 21.94
C PHE A 114 -21.44 -34.55 21.75
N TYR A 115 -21.92 -33.76 20.81
CA TYR A 115 -23.32 -33.72 20.41
C TYR A 115 -23.43 -34.20 18.98
N ALA A 116 -24.35 -35.17 18.73
CA ALA A 116 -24.79 -35.44 17.36
C ALA A 116 -25.92 -34.47 17.01
N THR A 117 -25.87 -33.95 15.81
CA THR A 117 -26.83 -32.98 15.34
C THR A 117 -27.63 -33.59 14.19
N ALA A 118 -28.92 -33.74 14.38
CA ALA A 118 -29.85 -34.07 13.28
C ALA A 118 -30.30 -32.76 12.62
N ILE A 119 -29.90 -32.55 11.36
CA ILE A 119 -30.31 -31.38 10.58
C ILE A 119 -31.51 -31.77 9.73
N THR A 120 -32.65 -31.10 9.96
CA THR A 120 -33.80 -31.20 9.08
C THR A 120 -33.74 -30.09 8.05
N GLY A 121 -33.43 -30.46 6.83
CA GLY A 121 -33.28 -29.55 5.71
C GLY A 121 -31.82 -29.36 5.24
N ARG A 122 -31.64 -29.22 3.96
CA ARG A 122 -30.31 -29.00 3.37
C ARG A 122 -30.01 -27.52 3.26
N ALA A 123 -28.81 -27.12 3.67
CA ALA A 123 -28.32 -25.79 3.41
C ALA A 123 -28.24 -25.53 1.89
N HIS A 124 -28.61 -24.35 1.48
CA HIS A 124 -28.60 -23.96 0.08
C HIS A 124 -28.40 -22.45 -0.08
N CYS A 125 -27.95 -22.05 -1.27
CA CYS A 125 -27.89 -20.64 -1.67
C CYS A 125 -28.76 -20.44 -2.92
N ILE A 126 -29.43 -19.30 -2.96
CA ILE A 126 -30.30 -18.91 -4.06
C ILE A 126 -29.73 -17.67 -4.73
N ILE A 127 -29.61 -17.72 -6.04
CA ILE A 127 -29.12 -16.62 -6.90
C ILE A 127 -30.15 -16.42 -8.02
N SER A 128 -30.40 -15.14 -8.39
CA SER A 128 -31.22 -14.84 -9.55
C SER A 128 -30.55 -15.32 -10.84
N GLY A 129 -31.19 -16.26 -11.55
CA GLY A 129 -30.65 -16.78 -12.80
C GLY A 129 -30.49 -15.72 -13.87
N LYS A 130 -31.42 -14.77 -13.95
CA LYS A 130 -31.36 -13.64 -14.88
C LYS A 130 -30.15 -12.71 -14.60
N GLN A 131 -29.97 -12.34 -13.37
CA GLN A 131 -28.82 -11.47 -12.98
C GLN A 131 -27.49 -12.19 -13.22
N TRP A 132 -27.40 -13.46 -12.83
CA TRP A 132 -26.18 -14.24 -13.02
C TRP A 132 -25.83 -14.43 -14.50
N ASN A 133 -26.83 -14.75 -15.34
CA ASN A 133 -26.64 -14.90 -16.77
C ASN A 133 -26.17 -13.59 -17.43
N ASN A 134 -26.76 -12.46 -17.04
CA ASN A 134 -26.33 -11.15 -17.52
C ASN A 134 -24.89 -10.83 -17.09
N THR A 135 -24.52 -11.19 -15.87
CA THR A 135 -23.15 -11.02 -15.35
C THR A 135 -22.16 -11.87 -16.13
N LEU A 136 -22.46 -13.15 -16.36
CA LEU A 136 -21.59 -14.03 -17.15
C LEU A 136 -21.42 -13.55 -18.59
N LYS A 137 -22.47 -13.01 -19.17
CA LYS A 137 -22.45 -12.40 -20.50
C LYS A 137 -21.45 -11.26 -20.58
N GLN A 138 -21.46 -10.35 -19.61
CA GLN A 138 -20.51 -9.23 -19.54
C GLN A 138 -19.09 -9.71 -19.33
N ILE A 139 -18.87 -10.70 -18.45
CA ILE A 139 -17.57 -11.30 -18.20
C ILE A 139 -17.03 -11.99 -19.46
N ALA A 140 -17.87 -12.77 -20.13
CA ALA A 140 -17.48 -13.48 -21.34
C ALA A 140 -17.08 -12.50 -22.47
N LYS A 141 -17.81 -11.41 -22.63
CA LYS A 141 -17.46 -10.35 -23.58
C LYS A 141 -16.08 -9.77 -23.26
N LYS A 142 -15.82 -9.38 -22.02
CA LYS A 142 -14.54 -8.82 -21.61
C LYS A 142 -13.38 -9.81 -21.74
N LEU A 143 -13.60 -11.08 -21.43
CA LEU A 143 -12.60 -12.14 -21.62
C LEU A 143 -12.32 -12.35 -23.13
N GLY A 144 -13.37 -12.37 -23.97
CA GLY A 144 -13.22 -12.46 -25.42
C GLY A 144 -12.40 -11.33 -26.00
N GLU A 145 -12.67 -10.09 -25.60
CA GLU A 145 -11.89 -8.91 -25.99
C GLU A 145 -10.44 -9.00 -25.52
N LYS A 146 -10.21 -9.45 -24.28
CA LYS A 146 -8.86 -9.51 -23.69
C LYS A 146 -7.97 -10.59 -24.29
N PHE A 147 -8.54 -11.77 -24.56
CA PHE A 147 -7.81 -12.91 -25.10
C PHE A 147 -7.93 -13.05 -26.62
N ASN A 148 -8.65 -12.13 -27.26
CA ASN A 148 -8.89 -12.14 -28.70
C ASN A 148 -9.46 -13.48 -29.19
N THR A 149 -10.46 -13.98 -28.47
CA THR A 149 -11.16 -15.25 -28.78
C THR A 149 -12.63 -14.99 -29.11
N THR A 150 -13.19 -15.85 -29.94
CA THR A 150 -14.60 -15.75 -30.33
C THR A 150 -15.52 -16.59 -29.45
N THR A 151 -14.95 -17.44 -28.61
CA THR A 151 -15.68 -18.37 -27.76
C THR A 151 -15.09 -18.38 -26.36
N ILE A 152 -15.95 -18.32 -25.35
CA ILE A 152 -15.59 -18.44 -23.94
C ILE A 152 -16.42 -19.54 -23.31
N ILE A 153 -15.76 -20.48 -22.63
CA ILE A 153 -16.37 -21.62 -21.98
C ILE A 153 -16.13 -21.52 -20.48
N PHE A 154 -17.21 -21.44 -19.72
CA PHE A 154 -17.15 -21.59 -18.27
C PHE A 154 -17.40 -23.03 -17.89
N ASN A 155 -16.51 -23.61 -17.08
CA ASN A 155 -16.63 -24.97 -16.61
C ASN A 155 -16.39 -25.02 -15.09
N ARG A 156 -16.85 -26.09 -14.45
CA ARG A 156 -16.66 -26.31 -13.01
C ARG A 156 -15.18 -26.35 -12.63
N SER A 157 -14.91 -26.20 -11.34
CA SER A 157 -13.54 -26.38 -10.81
C SER A 157 -12.96 -27.75 -11.21
N SER A 158 -11.68 -27.77 -11.55
CA SER A 158 -10.99 -28.98 -12.04
C SER A 158 -10.68 -30.01 -10.97
N GLY A 159 -10.77 -29.65 -9.69
CA GLY A 159 -10.47 -30.53 -8.56
C GLY A 159 -9.55 -29.87 -7.54
N GLY A 160 -9.26 -30.59 -6.47
CA GLY A 160 -8.45 -30.12 -5.35
C GLY A 160 -9.16 -30.30 -4.02
N ASP A 161 -8.72 -29.55 -3.01
CA ASP A 161 -9.37 -29.55 -1.70
C ASP A 161 -10.80 -29.00 -1.79
N PRO A 162 -11.72 -29.44 -0.92
CA PRO A 162 -13.11 -28.96 -0.93
C PRO A 162 -13.22 -27.45 -0.82
N GLU A 163 -12.29 -26.78 -0.16
CA GLU A 163 -12.22 -25.34 -0.01
C GLU A 163 -11.99 -24.59 -1.33
N ILE A 164 -11.43 -25.27 -2.35
CA ILE A 164 -11.13 -24.72 -3.67
C ILE A 164 -12.20 -25.15 -4.68
N VAL A 165 -12.62 -26.41 -4.61
CA VAL A 165 -13.60 -27.00 -5.54
C VAL A 165 -14.99 -26.43 -5.37
N MET A 166 -15.33 -25.97 -4.17
CA MET A 166 -16.59 -25.39 -3.80
C MET A 166 -16.44 -23.93 -3.42
N HIS A 167 -17.53 -23.17 -3.54
CA HIS A 167 -17.61 -21.85 -2.94
C HIS A 167 -17.71 -22.02 -1.42
N SER A 168 -16.63 -21.70 -0.72
CA SER A 168 -16.56 -21.74 0.73
C SER A 168 -16.61 -20.32 1.30
N PHE A 169 -17.38 -20.15 2.37
CA PHE A 169 -17.53 -18.85 3.04
C PHE A 169 -18.05 -19.06 4.47
N ASN A 170 -17.97 -18.02 5.28
CA ASN A 170 -18.52 -18.01 6.63
C ASN A 170 -19.88 -17.30 6.63
N CYS A 171 -20.86 -17.95 7.23
CA CYS A 171 -22.20 -17.41 7.41
C CYS A 171 -22.68 -17.64 8.83
N GLY A 172 -22.87 -16.56 9.59
CA GLY A 172 -23.32 -16.64 10.98
C GLY A 172 -22.38 -17.42 11.91
N GLY A 173 -21.08 -17.44 11.62
CA GLY A 173 -20.07 -18.22 12.34
C GLY A 173 -19.92 -19.68 11.88
N GLU A 174 -20.71 -20.13 10.91
CA GLU A 174 -20.63 -21.46 10.33
C GLU A 174 -20.00 -21.44 8.93
N PHE A 175 -19.20 -22.46 8.61
CA PHE A 175 -18.53 -22.59 7.31
C PHE A 175 -19.38 -23.35 6.31
N PHE A 176 -19.80 -22.66 5.26
CA PHE A 176 -20.59 -23.21 4.17
C PHE A 176 -19.69 -23.59 3.00
N TYR A 177 -19.99 -24.70 2.37
CA TYR A 177 -19.36 -25.21 1.15
C TYR A 177 -20.44 -25.49 0.14
N CYS A 178 -20.55 -24.65 -0.87
CA CYS A 178 -21.60 -24.68 -1.87
C CYS A 178 -21.08 -25.16 -3.22
N ASN A 179 -21.79 -26.08 -3.84
CA ASN A 179 -21.46 -26.56 -5.19
C ASN A 179 -21.87 -25.51 -6.21
N THR A 180 -20.90 -25.01 -6.95
CA THR A 180 -21.08 -23.95 -7.95
C THR A 180 -21.14 -24.46 -9.39
N THR A 181 -21.27 -25.75 -9.63
CA THR A 181 -21.30 -26.35 -10.97
C THR A 181 -22.39 -25.71 -11.85
N GLN A 182 -23.54 -25.39 -11.29
CA GLN A 182 -24.64 -24.74 -12.03
C GLN A 182 -24.32 -23.30 -12.46
N LEU A 183 -23.43 -22.62 -11.77
CA LEU A 183 -23.00 -21.24 -12.10
C LEU A 183 -21.99 -21.21 -13.25
N PHE A 184 -21.15 -22.23 -13.36
CA PHE A 184 -20.05 -22.32 -14.31
C PHE A 184 -20.23 -23.50 -15.26
N ASN A 185 -21.30 -23.47 -16.02
CA ASN A 185 -21.63 -24.46 -17.03
C ASN A 185 -22.30 -23.79 -18.21
N SER A 186 -21.52 -23.01 -18.99
CA SER A 186 -22.04 -22.26 -20.12
C SER A 186 -20.97 -22.01 -21.17
N THR A 187 -21.41 -21.85 -22.42
CA THR A 187 -20.57 -21.49 -23.55
C THR A 187 -21.10 -20.20 -24.16
N TRP A 188 -20.21 -19.25 -24.39
CA TRP A 188 -20.52 -17.93 -24.91
C TRP A 188 -19.75 -17.67 -26.20
N ASN A 189 -20.39 -17.11 -27.20
CA ASN A 189 -19.76 -16.75 -28.46
C ASN A 189 -20.18 -15.35 -28.91
N ASN A 190 -19.59 -14.84 -29.98
CA ASN A 190 -19.88 -13.51 -30.51
C ASN A 190 -21.35 -13.21 -30.75
N SER A 191 -22.16 -14.20 -31.18
CA SER A 191 -23.59 -14.04 -31.38
C SER A 191 -24.35 -13.96 -30.05
N THR A 192 -23.95 -14.72 -29.04
CA THR A 192 -24.66 -14.80 -27.76
C THR A 192 -24.39 -13.59 -26.84
N TRP A 193 -23.17 -13.09 -26.79
CA TRP A 193 -22.92 -11.90 -25.92
C TRP A 193 -23.31 -10.57 -26.55
N ASN A 194 -23.52 -10.53 -27.86
CA ASN A 194 -24.02 -9.34 -28.54
C ASN A 194 -25.54 -9.33 -28.73
N SER A 195 -26.24 -10.44 -28.49
CA SER A 195 -27.72 -10.51 -28.61
C SER A 195 -28.39 -9.85 -27.41
N ASN A 196 -29.44 -9.09 -27.66
CA ASN A 196 -30.31 -8.52 -26.64
C ASN A 196 -31.43 -9.48 -26.18
N GLU A 197 -31.49 -10.68 -26.76
CA GLU A 197 -32.50 -11.67 -26.44
C GLU A 197 -32.15 -12.41 -25.17
N GLY A 198 -32.89 -12.17 -24.11
CA GLY A 198 -32.92 -13.03 -22.92
C GLY A 198 -33.66 -14.31 -23.26
N SER A 199 -33.05 -15.47 -23.17
CA SER A 199 -33.75 -16.74 -23.28
C SER A 199 -34.78 -16.86 -22.16
N ASN A 200 -36.01 -17.28 -22.47
CA ASN A 200 -37.10 -17.45 -21.51
C ASN A 200 -36.83 -18.42 -20.35
N ASP A 201 -35.78 -19.24 -20.45
CA ASP A 201 -35.35 -20.17 -19.39
C ASP A 201 -34.51 -19.53 -18.28
N THR A 202 -34.10 -18.26 -18.42
CA THR A 202 -33.19 -17.58 -17.47
C THR A 202 -33.91 -16.88 -16.31
N GLU A 203 -35.23 -16.92 -16.25
CA GLU A 203 -36.00 -16.29 -15.16
C GLU A 203 -36.01 -17.12 -13.84
N LYS A 204 -35.58 -18.38 -13.92
CA LYS A 204 -35.59 -19.24 -12.75
C LYS A 204 -34.40 -18.96 -11.82
N ASN A 205 -34.66 -18.96 -10.53
CA ASN A 205 -33.63 -18.88 -9.52
C ASN A 205 -32.74 -20.13 -9.57
N ILE A 206 -31.43 -19.92 -9.44
CA ILE A 206 -30.43 -20.98 -9.32
C ILE A 206 -30.29 -21.33 -7.85
N THR A 207 -30.45 -22.61 -7.52
CA THR A 207 -30.31 -23.11 -6.15
C THR A 207 -29.02 -23.94 -6.08
N LEU A 208 -28.06 -23.48 -5.28
CA LEU A 208 -26.82 -24.18 -5.04
C LEU A 208 -26.92 -25.05 -3.79
N PRO A 209 -26.65 -26.35 -3.87
CA PRO A 209 -26.61 -27.21 -2.69
C PRO A 209 -25.35 -26.92 -1.86
N CYS A 210 -25.54 -26.76 -0.56
CA CYS A 210 -24.45 -26.45 0.37
C CYS A 210 -24.34 -27.50 1.47
N ARG A 211 -23.14 -27.59 2.03
CA ARG A 211 -22.84 -28.38 3.24
C ARG A 211 -22.16 -27.49 4.26
N ILE A 212 -22.44 -27.73 5.52
CA ILE A 212 -21.75 -27.07 6.63
C ILE A 212 -20.71 -28.04 7.16
N LYS A 213 -19.46 -27.59 7.29
CA LYS A 213 -18.36 -28.39 7.82
C LYS A 213 -17.89 -27.83 9.16
N GLN A 214 -17.52 -28.72 10.05
CA GLN A 214 -16.91 -28.40 11.34
C GLN A 214 -15.39 -28.52 11.30
N LEU A 215 -14.87 -29.46 10.52
CA LEU A 215 -13.44 -29.62 10.24
C LEU A 215 -13.10 -28.91 8.95
N ILE A 216 -12.30 -27.87 9.04
CA ILE A 216 -11.88 -27.06 7.89
C ILE A 216 -10.35 -27.03 7.77
N ASN A 217 -9.86 -26.93 6.55
CA ASN A 217 -8.47 -26.59 6.31
C ASN A 217 -8.29 -25.07 6.50
N MET A 218 -7.31 -24.68 7.32
CA MET A 218 -7.00 -23.28 7.53
C MET A 218 -6.24 -22.73 6.33
N TRP A 219 -6.73 -21.66 5.73
CA TRP A 219 -6.05 -21.03 4.57
C TRP A 219 -4.87 -20.11 4.96
N GLN A 220 -4.74 -19.78 6.23
CA GLN A 220 -3.68 -18.90 6.71
C GLN A 220 -2.49 -19.64 7.31
N GLU A 221 -2.71 -20.92 7.72
CA GLU A 221 -1.69 -21.76 8.33
C GLU A 221 -1.83 -23.21 7.87
N VAL A 222 -0.74 -23.95 7.92
CA VAL A 222 -0.77 -25.40 7.68
C VAL A 222 -1.41 -26.09 8.87
N GLY A 223 -2.64 -26.54 8.69
CA GLY A 223 -3.38 -27.26 9.74
C GLY A 223 -4.88 -27.30 9.48
N LYS A 224 -5.56 -27.99 10.38
CA LYS A 224 -7.02 -28.11 10.39
C LYS A 224 -7.56 -27.45 11.64
N ALA A 225 -8.66 -26.72 11.51
CA ALA A 225 -9.42 -26.22 12.65
C ALA A 225 -10.71 -27.02 12.79
N MET A 226 -11.08 -27.30 14.02
CA MET A 226 -12.37 -27.90 14.36
C MET A 226 -13.22 -26.87 15.09
N TYR A 227 -14.44 -26.69 14.59
CA TYR A 227 -15.44 -25.79 15.20
C TYR A 227 -16.48 -26.60 15.96
N ALA A 228 -17.06 -25.99 16.96
CA ALA A 228 -18.17 -26.57 17.73
C ALA A 228 -19.34 -26.92 16.78
N PRO A 229 -20.27 -27.82 17.20
CA PRO A 229 -21.44 -28.16 16.43
C PRO A 229 -22.23 -26.93 15.97
N PRO A 230 -22.94 -26.99 14.83
CA PRO A 230 -23.68 -25.88 14.27
C PRO A 230 -24.68 -25.26 15.26
N ILE A 231 -24.90 -23.95 15.14
CA ILE A 231 -25.84 -23.19 15.96
C ILE A 231 -27.27 -23.74 15.74
N GLU A 232 -28.05 -23.81 16.80
CA GLU A 232 -29.47 -24.16 16.72
C GLU A 232 -30.27 -23.07 16.00
N GLY A 233 -31.32 -23.48 15.29
CA GLY A 233 -32.23 -22.57 14.61
C GLY A 233 -31.94 -22.36 13.15
N HIS A 234 -32.54 -21.34 12.60
CA HIS A 234 -32.41 -20.94 11.19
C HIS A 234 -31.23 -20.01 10.99
N ILE A 235 -30.35 -20.33 10.08
CA ILE A 235 -29.25 -19.46 9.68
C ILE A 235 -29.53 -18.91 8.29
N ARG A 236 -29.42 -17.60 8.15
CA ARG A 236 -29.59 -16.90 6.87
C ARG A 236 -28.53 -15.83 6.71
N CYS A 237 -27.88 -15.79 5.55
CA CYS A 237 -26.97 -14.75 5.15
C CYS A 237 -27.37 -14.19 3.80
N LEU A 238 -27.40 -12.88 3.71
CA LEU A 238 -27.53 -12.14 2.49
C LEU A 238 -26.20 -11.49 2.16
N SER A 239 -25.63 -11.80 1.01
CA SER A 239 -24.35 -11.27 0.57
C SER A 239 -24.45 -10.81 -0.87
N ASN A 240 -23.56 -9.91 -1.26
CA ASN A 240 -23.45 -9.42 -2.64
C ASN A 240 -22.18 -9.99 -3.28
N ILE A 241 -22.34 -10.68 -4.37
CA ILE A 241 -21.22 -11.10 -5.22
C ILE A 241 -20.72 -9.87 -5.98
N THR A 242 -19.49 -9.46 -5.71
CA THR A 242 -18.87 -8.27 -6.30
C THR A 242 -17.70 -8.60 -7.21
N GLY A 243 -17.26 -9.84 -7.21
CA GLY A 243 -16.17 -10.32 -8.05
C GLY A 243 -16.07 -11.82 -8.10
N LEU A 244 -15.18 -12.29 -8.96
CA LEU A 244 -14.87 -13.69 -9.14
C LEU A 244 -13.36 -13.88 -9.25
N ILE A 245 -12.91 -15.07 -8.84
CA ILE A 245 -11.54 -15.52 -9.07
C ILE A 245 -11.62 -16.66 -10.09
N LEU A 246 -10.99 -16.46 -11.24
CA LEU A 246 -10.99 -17.44 -12.33
C LEU A 246 -9.58 -17.93 -12.63
N THR A 247 -9.50 -19.15 -13.12
CA THR A 247 -8.28 -19.75 -13.68
C THR A 247 -8.55 -20.17 -15.11
N ARG A 248 -7.52 -20.11 -15.97
CA ARG A 248 -7.59 -20.50 -17.36
C ARG A 248 -6.86 -21.82 -17.57
N ASP A 249 -7.53 -22.82 -18.13
CA ASP A 249 -6.93 -24.12 -18.45
C ASP A 249 -6.08 -24.14 -19.73
N GLY A 250 -6.02 -23.01 -20.41
CA GLY A 250 -5.55 -22.92 -21.78
C GLY A 250 -6.72 -22.81 -22.78
N GLY A 251 -6.49 -22.17 -23.89
CA GLY A 251 -7.53 -21.92 -24.87
C GLY A 251 -8.65 -21.03 -24.33
N GLU A 252 -9.86 -21.52 -24.43
CA GLU A 252 -11.10 -20.76 -24.17
C GLU A 252 -11.83 -21.17 -22.89
N ILE A 253 -11.25 -22.08 -22.08
CA ILE A 253 -11.87 -22.63 -20.88
C ILE A 253 -11.45 -21.87 -19.63
N PHE A 254 -12.43 -21.38 -18.88
CA PHE A 254 -12.28 -20.67 -17.62
C PHE A 254 -12.99 -21.41 -16.49
N ARG A 255 -12.31 -21.55 -15.36
CA ARG A 255 -12.81 -22.29 -14.19
C ARG A 255 -12.75 -21.41 -12.96
N PRO A 256 -13.70 -21.53 -12.01
CA PRO A 256 -13.57 -20.83 -10.74
C PRO A 256 -12.36 -21.37 -9.97
N GLY A 257 -11.66 -20.46 -9.33
CA GLY A 257 -10.48 -20.72 -8.53
C GLY A 257 -10.54 -20.06 -7.16
N GLY A 258 -9.46 -20.14 -6.42
CA GLY A 258 -9.34 -19.55 -5.09
C GLY A 258 -8.35 -20.33 -4.23
N GLY A 259 -8.40 -20.09 -2.93
CA GLY A 259 -7.56 -20.78 -1.94
C GLY A 259 -6.38 -19.95 -1.45
N ASP A 260 -5.85 -19.03 -2.25
CA ASP A 260 -4.90 -18.02 -1.78
C ASP A 260 -5.68 -16.77 -1.33
N MET A 261 -5.72 -16.54 -0.02
CA MET A 261 -6.43 -15.39 0.56
C MET A 261 -5.86 -14.05 0.11
N ARG A 262 -4.59 -14.00 -0.30
CA ARG A 262 -3.97 -12.79 -0.82
C ARG A 262 -4.67 -12.27 -2.07
N ASP A 263 -5.25 -13.15 -2.88
CA ASP A 263 -6.00 -12.74 -4.06
C ASP A 263 -7.30 -12.01 -3.71
N ASN A 264 -7.94 -12.39 -2.60
CA ASN A 264 -9.12 -11.68 -2.08
C ASN A 264 -8.75 -10.24 -1.69
N TRP A 265 -7.58 -10.04 -1.08
CA TRP A 265 -7.10 -8.72 -0.69
C TRP A 265 -6.61 -7.91 -1.88
N ARG A 266 -5.98 -8.53 -2.86
CA ARG A 266 -5.57 -7.88 -4.10
C ARG A 266 -6.74 -7.29 -4.87
N SER A 267 -7.92 -7.88 -4.79
CA SER A 267 -9.14 -7.36 -5.42
C SER A 267 -9.56 -5.98 -4.89
N GLU A 268 -9.15 -5.61 -3.69
CA GLU A 268 -9.44 -4.33 -3.05
C GLU A 268 -8.25 -3.37 -3.04
N LEU A 269 -7.02 -3.90 -2.95
CA LEU A 269 -5.80 -3.10 -2.82
C LEU A 269 -5.14 -2.73 -4.15
N TYR A 270 -5.68 -3.13 -5.29
CA TYR A 270 -5.07 -2.93 -6.61
C TYR A 270 -4.80 -1.46 -6.97
N LYS A 271 -5.59 -0.54 -6.44
CA LYS A 271 -5.49 0.90 -6.71
C LYS A 271 -4.51 1.65 -5.82
N TYR A 272 -3.91 0.98 -4.83
CA TYR A 272 -2.99 1.58 -3.88
C TYR A 272 -1.56 1.16 -4.15
N LYS A 273 -0.64 2.10 -3.97
CA LYS A 273 0.79 1.85 -4.03
C LYS A 273 1.45 2.51 -2.82
N VAL A 274 2.18 1.72 -2.05
CA VAL A 274 2.99 2.23 -0.94
C VAL A 274 4.35 2.65 -1.50
N VAL A 275 4.73 3.90 -1.26
CA VAL A 275 5.99 4.46 -1.70
C VAL A 275 6.80 4.98 -0.51
N LYS A 276 8.10 4.85 -0.62
CA LYS A 276 9.05 5.42 0.32
C LYS A 276 9.29 6.88 -0.04
N ILE A 277 9.29 7.76 0.96
CA ILE A 277 9.62 9.17 0.77
C ILE A 277 11.11 9.34 1.03
N GLU A 278 11.81 9.89 0.06
CA GLU A 278 13.21 10.28 0.16
C GLU A 278 13.30 11.80 0.02
N PRO A 279 13.33 12.52 1.16
CA PRO A 279 13.20 13.99 1.15
C PRO A 279 14.47 14.72 0.73
N LEU A 280 15.61 14.04 0.74
CA LEU A 280 16.91 14.65 0.41
C LEU A 280 17.20 14.51 -1.09
N GLY A 281 17.39 15.63 -1.75
CA GLY A 281 17.75 15.68 -3.18
C GLY A 281 18.85 16.69 -3.44
N ILE A 282 19.60 16.47 -4.49
CA ILE A 282 20.67 17.34 -4.99
C ILE A 282 20.41 17.69 -6.45
N ALA A 283 20.64 18.95 -6.82
CA ALA A 283 20.47 19.39 -8.19
C ALA A 283 21.39 20.59 -8.50
N PRO A 284 21.78 20.80 -9.77
CA PRO A 284 22.57 21.96 -10.15
C PRO A 284 21.74 23.25 -10.05
N THR A 285 22.35 24.30 -9.55
CA THR A 285 21.76 25.64 -9.52
C THR A 285 22.75 26.68 -10.00
N LYS A 286 22.25 27.85 -10.37
CA LYS A 286 23.10 29.01 -10.71
C LYS A 286 23.67 29.69 -9.48
N ALA A 287 23.10 29.45 -8.30
CA ALA A 287 23.54 30.02 -7.05
C ALA A 287 24.79 29.30 -6.53
N LYS A 288 25.73 30.07 -5.97
CA LYS A 288 26.91 29.55 -5.27
C LYS A 288 26.91 30.00 -3.84
N ARG A 289 27.45 29.17 -2.93
CA ARG A 289 27.66 29.57 -1.54
C ARG A 289 28.67 30.70 -1.48
N ARG A 290 28.25 31.85 -0.93
CA ARG A 290 29.14 32.96 -0.61
C ARG A 290 29.37 33.01 0.90
N VAL A 291 30.58 33.39 1.31
CA VAL A 291 31.01 33.33 2.73
C VAL A 291 30.26 34.35 3.59
N VAL A 292 29.62 35.37 3.06
CA VAL A 292 28.75 36.32 3.79
C VAL A 292 27.67 36.86 2.89
N GLN A 293 26.40 36.42 3.07
CA GLN A 293 25.24 37.25 2.68
C GLN A 293 23.96 36.83 3.45
N ARG A 294 23.33 37.83 4.11
CA ARG A 294 21.95 37.75 4.57
C ARG A 294 21.03 37.59 3.35
N GLU A 295 20.47 36.45 3.15
CA GLU A 295 19.46 36.26 2.10
C GLU A 295 18.18 36.99 2.48
N LYS A 296 17.73 37.91 1.61
CA LYS A 296 16.37 38.41 1.64
C LYS A 296 15.43 37.28 1.21
N ARG A 297 14.55 36.87 2.10
CA ARG A 297 13.47 35.94 1.78
C ARG A 297 12.54 36.61 0.76
N ALA A 298 12.52 36.12 -0.46
CA ALA A 298 11.45 36.39 -1.38
C ALA A 298 10.25 35.52 -0.93
N ALA A 299 9.17 36.21 -0.50
CA ALA A 299 7.90 35.52 -0.24
C ALA A 299 7.26 35.20 -1.59
N LEU A 300 7.49 33.98 -2.08
CA LEU A 300 6.75 33.42 -3.20
C LEU A 300 5.45 32.83 -2.66
N GLY A 301 4.30 33.38 -3.09
CA GLY A 301 2.99 32.83 -2.83
C GLY A 301 2.85 31.47 -3.54
N ALA A 302 3.04 30.39 -2.80
CA ALA A 302 2.85 29.03 -3.31
C ALA A 302 1.41 28.59 -3.09
N VAL A 303 0.80 28.02 -4.13
CA VAL A 303 -0.45 27.26 -3.99
C VAL A 303 -0.10 25.85 -3.49
N PHE A 304 -0.59 25.52 -2.30
CA PHE A 304 -0.42 24.19 -1.75
C PHE A 304 -1.46 23.22 -2.34
N LEU A 305 -1.00 22.18 -3.04
CA LEU A 305 -1.83 21.15 -3.68
C LEU A 305 -2.10 19.91 -2.80
N GLY A 306 -1.77 19.98 -1.51
CA GLY A 306 -1.81 18.85 -0.60
C GLY A 306 -0.44 18.17 -0.44
N PHE A 307 -0.34 17.21 0.51
CA PHE A 307 0.88 16.43 0.73
C PHE A 307 1.25 15.63 -0.52
N LEU A 308 2.46 15.83 -1.05
CA LEU A 308 2.95 15.29 -2.32
C LEU A 308 2.14 15.66 -3.57
N GLY A 309 1.24 16.66 -3.50
CA GLY A 309 0.43 17.09 -4.64
C GLY A 309 1.24 17.59 -5.83
N ALA A 310 2.41 18.18 -5.59
CA ALA A 310 3.33 18.66 -6.62
C ALA A 310 4.40 17.63 -7.03
N ALA A 311 4.35 16.38 -6.55
CA ALA A 311 5.38 15.36 -6.83
C ALA A 311 5.52 15.03 -8.32
N GLY A 312 4.43 15.11 -9.09
CA GLY A 312 4.42 14.94 -10.54
C GLY A 312 4.75 16.20 -11.34
N SER A 313 4.93 17.34 -10.67
CA SER A 313 5.26 18.63 -11.28
C SER A 313 6.76 18.74 -11.58
N THR A 314 7.17 19.76 -12.34
CA THR A 314 8.57 20.08 -12.56
C THR A 314 9.31 20.33 -11.25
N MET A 315 10.62 20.12 -11.23
CA MET A 315 11.44 20.31 -10.03
C MET A 315 11.30 21.74 -9.48
N GLY A 316 11.25 22.75 -10.33
CA GLY A 316 11.06 24.13 -9.94
C GLY A 316 9.71 24.39 -9.28
N ALA A 317 8.63 23.86 -9.86
CA ALA A 317 7.28 23.99 -9.31
C ALA A 317 7.11 23.22 -8.00
N ALA A 318 7.65 21.99 -7.90
CA ALA A 318 7.62 21.18 -6.70
C ALA A 318 8.39 21.82 -5.53
N SER A 319 9.50 22.50 -5.81
CA SER A 319 10.36 23.13 -4.80
C SER A 319 9.71 24.29 -4.06
N VAL A 320 8.68 24.91 -4.63
CA VAL A 320 7.95 26.04 -4.01
C VAL A 320 7.21 25.59 -2.73
N SER A 321 6.76 24.36 -2.67
CA SER A 321 6.03 23.81 -1.50
C SER A 321 6.90 23.01 -0.50
N LEU A 322 8.23 23.04 -0.64
CA LEU A 322 9.15 22.26 0.22
C LEU A 322 8.96 22.50 1.72
N THR A 323 8.73 23.75 2.14
CA THR A 323 8.55 24.09 3.55
C THR A 323 7.33 23.40 4.15
N VAL A 324 6.22 23.39 3.43
CA VAL A 324 4.96 22.75 3.87
C VAL A 324 5.10 21.25 3.86
N GLN A 325 5.70 20.68 2.80
CA GLN A 325 5.97 19.23 2.68
C GLN A 325 6.86 18.74 3.83
N ALA A 326 7.94 19.45 4.13
CA ALA A 326 8.86 19.11 5.21
C ALA A 326 8.17 19.18 6.59
N ARG A 327 7.34 20.19 6.82
CA ARG A 327 6.56 20.30 8.07
C ARG A 327 5.58 19.17 8.25
N LEU A 328 4.86 18.78 7.19
CA LEU A 328 3.91 17.68 7.24
C LEU A 328 4.61 16.33 7.47
N LEU A 329 5.74 16.09 6.85
CA LEU A 329 6.54 14.89 7.06
C LEU A 329 7.04 14.80 8.51
N LEU A 330 7.60 15.89 9.04
CA LEU A 330 8.09 15.96 10.42
C LEU A 330 6.95 15.83 11.43
N SER A 331 5.84 16.52 11.21
CA SER A 331 4.64 16.41 12.06
C SER A 331 4.12 14.98 12.11
N GLY A 332 4.08 14.26 10.99
CA GLY A 332 3.71 12.85 10.93
C GLY A 332 4.63 11.96 11.77
N ILE A 333 5.95 12.16 11.72
CA ILE A 333 6.93 11.43 12.51
C ILE A 333 6.73 11.69 14.01
N VAL A 334 6.60 12.95 14.43
CA VAL A 334 6.40 13.33 15.83
C VAL A 334 5.06 12.80 16.37
N GLN A 335 3.99 12.92 15.61
CA GLN A 335 2.67 12.44 16.03
C GLN A 335 2.64 10.93 16.22
N GLN A 336 3.31 10.16 15.36
CA GLN A 336 3.43 8.71 15.53
C GLN A 336 4.23 8.34 16.77
N GLN A 337 5.27 9.08 17.14
CA GLN A 337 6.00 8.87 18.37
C GLN A 337 5.15 9.12 19.61
N ASN A 338 4.34 10.17 19.62
CA ASN A 338 3.41 10.46 20.71
C ASN A 338 2.33 9.38 20.85
N ASN A 339 1.79 8.89 19.74
CA ASN A 339 0.84 7.79 19.74
C ASN A 339 1.48 6.49 20.25
N LEU A 340 2.76 6.28 19.97
CA LEU A 340 3.53 5.14 20.50
C LEU A 340 3.65 5.21 22.02
N LEU A 341 4.05 6.35 22.56
CA LEU A 341 4.19 6.53 24.01
C LEU A 341 2.87 6.25 24.72
N ARG A 342 1.75 6.77 24.19
CA ARG A 342 0.40 6.48 24.71
C ARG A 342 0.03 5.02 24.62
N ALA A 343 0.37 4.35 23.51
CA ALA A 343 0.11 2.93 23.33
C ALA A 343 0.96 2.07 24.27
N ILE A 344 2.22 2.42 24.51
CA ILE A 344 3.10 1.76 25.48
C ILE A 344 2.56 1.94 26.89
N GLU A 345 2.14 3.15 27.28
CA GLU A 345 1.55 3.43 28.58
C GLU A 345 0.25 2.63 28.79
N ALA A 346 -0.62 2.53 27.78
CA ALA A 346 -1.83 1.74 27.82
C ALA A 346 -1.56 0.23 27.88
N GLN A 347 -0.48 -0.25 27.28
CA GLN A 347 -0.11 -1.68 27.24
C GLN A 347 0.76 -2.12 28.40
N GLN A 348 1.34 -1.23 29.21
CA GLN A 348 2.02 -1.59 30.45
C GLN A 348 1.13 -2.37 31.41
N HIS A 349 -0.18 -2.24 31.29
CA HIS A 349 -1.17 -3.02 32.05
C HIS A 349 -1.48 -4.41 31.47
N LEU A 350 -1.03 -4.74 30.25
CA LEU A 350 -1.40 -5.96 29.53
C LEU A 350 -0.22 -6.83 29.06
N LEU A 351 0.97 -6.69 29.56
CA LEU A 351 2.17 -7.60 29.43
C LEU A 351 2.32 -8.41 28.13
N GLN A 352 1.62 -8.07 27.04
CA GLN A 352 1.72 -8.71 25.73
C GLN A 352 2.03 -7.68 24.65
N LEU A 353 3.33 -7.43 24.46
CA LEU A 353 3.82 -6.88 23.19
C LEU A 353 3.51 -7.91 22.11
N THR A 354 2.43 -7.71 21.37
CA THR A 354 2.12 -8.53 20.20
C THR A 354 3.22 -8.37 19.15
N VAL A 355 3.45 -9.38 18.32
CA VAL A 355 4.37 -9.31 17.17
C VAL A 355 4.06 -8.09 16.29
N TRP A 356 2.80 -7.71 16.18
CA TRP A 356 2.33 -6.52 15.49
C TRP A 356 2.87 -5.22 16.12
N GLY A 357 2.81 -5.08 17.44
CA GLY A 357 3.36 -3.93 18.15
C GLY A 357 4.87 -3.79 17.96
N ILE A 358 5.61 -4.90 17.95
CA ILE A 358 7.05 -4.93 17.68
C ILE A 358 7.34 -4.46 16.25
N LYS A 359 6.58 -4.92 15.26
CA LYS A 359 6.73 -4.48 13.86
C LYS A 359 6.44 -2.99 13.68
N GLN A 360 5.44 -2.45 14.37
CA GLN A 360 5.16 -1.02 14.36
C GLN A 360 6.29 -0.21 14.99
N LEU A 361 6.84 -0.68 16.10
CA LEU A 361 8.01 -0.08 16.74
C LEU A 361 9.23 -0.07 15.81
N GLN A 362 9.52 -1.18 15.15
CA GLN A 362 10.61 -1.27 14.18
C GLN A 362 10.45 -0.27 13.04
N ALA A 363 9.24 -0.13 12.49
CA ALA A 363 8.98 0.83 11.42
C ALA A 363 9.20 2.28 11.87
N ARG A 364 8.82 2.62 13.09
CA ARG A 364 9.01 3.96 13.67
C ARG A 364 10.46 4.27 13.97
N VAL A 365 11.17 3.31 14.55
CA VAL A 365 12.61 3.45 14.80
C VAL A 365 13.38 3.63 13.49
N LEU A 366 13.03 2.86 12.46
CA LEU A 366 13.61 2.99 11.13
C LEU A 366 13.36 4.37 10.52
N ALA A 367 12.16 4.92 10.66
CA ALA A 367 11.84 6.26 10.16
C ALA A 367 12.65 7.35 10.88
N LEU A 368 12.79 7.24 12.20
CA LEU A 368 13.60 8.16 12.99
C LEU A 368 15.08 8.06 12.62
N GLU A 369 15.60 6.85 12.47
CA GLU A 369 16.99 6.59 12.06
C GLU A 369 17.29 7.20 10.69
N ARG A 370 16.40 7.03 9.74
CA ARG A 370 16.53 7.66 8.41
C ARG A 370 16.52 9.18 8.48
N TYR A 371 15.62 9.75 9.27
CA TYR A 371 15.57 11.20 9.48
C TYR A 371 16.86 11.73 10.10
N LEU A 372 17.36 11.08 11.15
CA LEU A 372 18.62 11.47 11.80
C LEU A 372 19.82 11.34 10.86
N LYS A 373 19.86 10.29 10.04
CA LYS A 373 20.90 10.11 9.02
C LYS A 373 20.88 11.26 8.00
N ASP A 374 19.72 11.65 7.50
CA ASP A 374 19.60 12.76 6.58
C ASP A 374 20.00 14.10 7.23
N GLN A 375 19.61 14.33 8.49
CA GLN A 375 20.03 15.52 9.24
C GLN A 375 21.54 15.53 9.49
N GLN A 376 22.16 14.37 9.73
CA GLN A 376 23.58 14.24 9.87
C GLN A 376 24.32 14.61 8.58
N LEU A 377 23.86 14.14 7.42
CA LEU A 377 24.42 14.50 6.12
C LEU A 377 24.31 16.01 5.87
N LEU A 378 23.15 16.61 6.14
CA LEU A 378 22.98 18.04 6.04
C LEU A 378 23.92 18.82 6.95
N GLY A 379 24.16 18.33 8.16
CA GLY A 379 25.13 18.89 9.08
C GLY A 379 26.57 18.81 8.56
N ILE A 380 26.98 17.67 8.03
CA ILE A 380 28.30 17.44 7.42
C ILE A 380 28.50 18.36 6.21
N TRP A 381 27.48 18.65 5.43
CA TRP A 381 27.54 19.55 4.27
C TRP A 381 27.42 21.04 4.64
N GLY A 382 27.30 21.37 5.92
CA GLY A 382 27.10 22.76 6.38
C GLY A 382 25.72 23.32 6.06
N CYS A 383 24.72 22.45 5.92
CA CYS A 383 23.35 22.78 5.56
C CYS A 383 22.36 22.56 6.71
N SER A 384 22.82 22.45 7.94
CA SER A 384 21.99 22.21 9.10
C SER A 384 20.88 23.27 9.25
N GLY A 385 19.65 22.82 9.45
CA GLY A 385 18.49 23.68 9.60
C GLY A 385 18.03 24.41 8.34
N LYS A 386 18.59 24.11 7.17
CA LYS A 386 18.21 24.73 5.90
C LYS A 386 17.42 23.74 5.07
N LEU A 387 16.35 24.22 4.41
CA LEU A 387 15.57 23.42 3.45
C LEU A 387 16.20 23.47 2.05
N ILE A 388 16.75 24.61 1.66
CA ILE A 388 17.51 24.81 0.44
C ILE A 388 18.87 25.34 0.84
N CYS A 389 19.92 24.67 0.41
CA CYS A 389 21.28 25.02 0.74
C CYS A 389 22.14 24.96 -0.50
N THR A 390 22.83 26.06 -0.80
CA THR A 390 23.81 26.10 -1.87
C THR A 390 25.16 25.61 -1.35
N THR A 391 25.94 24.97 -2.20
CA THR A 391 27.26 24.43 -1.88
C THR A 391 28.33 25.06 -2.76
N THR A 392 29.59 24.82 -2.40
CA THR A 392 30.75 25.29 -3.20
C THR A 392 31.18 24.31 -4.26
N VAL A 393 30.66 23.08 -4.27
CA VAL A 393 30.99 22.06 -5.24
C VAL A 393 30.40 22.42 -6.61
N PRO A 394 31.22 22.57 -7.67
CA PRO A 394 30.72 22.84 -9.00
C PRO A 394 30.05 21.59 -9.58
N TRP A 395 29.01 21.79 -10.39
CA TRP A 395 28.36 20.71 -11.11
C TRP A 395 29.26 20.20 -12.24
N ASN A 396 29.47 18.90 -12.31
CA ASN A 396 30.23 18.29 -13.39
C ASN A 396 29.31 17.89 -14.54
N ILE A 397 29.59 18.30 -15.74
CA ILE A 397 28.82 17.99 -16.96
C ILE A 397 28.73 16.48 -17.21
N SER A 398 29.71 15.70 -16.74
CA SER A 398 29.69 14.24 -16.89
C SER A 398 28.55 13.57 -16.09
N TRP A 399 28.02 14.21 -15.05
CA TRP A 399 26.89 13.70 -14.27
C TRP A 399 25.56 13.91 -14.98
N SER A 400 25.38 15.06 -15.60
CA SER A 400 24.29 15.37 -16.52
C SER A 400 24.69 16.59 -17.35
N ASN A 401 24.50 16.49 -18.65
CA ASN A 401 24.79 17.55 -19.61
C ASN A 401 23.62 18.48 -19.89
N LYS A 402 22.49 18.25 -19.22
CA LYS A 402 21.28 19.05 -19.39
C LYS A 402 21.46 20.44 -18.76
N SER A 403 20.85 21.45 -19.38
CA SER A 403 20.91 22.82 -18.85
C SER A 403 20.12 22.93 -17.54
N VAL A 404 20.52 23.89 -16.69
CA VAL A 404 19.83 24.16 -15.44
C VAL A 404 18.37 24.51 -15.70
N GLU A 405 18.08 25.30 -16.72
CA GLU A 405 16.71 25.69 -17.09
C GLU A 405 15.88 24.47 -17.50
N TYR A 406 16.44 23.53 -18.24
CA TYR A 406 15.76 22.31 -18.61
C TYR A 406 15.47 21.41 -17.41
N ILE A 407 16.45 21.22 -16.53
CA ILE A 407 16.31 20.37 -15.33
C ILE A 407 15.17 20.90 -14.43
N TRP A 408 15.17 22.20 -14.16
CA TRP A 408 14.17 22.80 -13.26
C TRP A 408 12.82 23.05 -13.92
N GLY A 409 12.78 23.23 -15.24
CA GLY A 409 11.56 23.56 -15.97
C GLY A 409 10.83 22.35 -16.58
N ASN A 410 11.52 21.29 -16.94
CA ASN A 410 10.97 20.20 -17.73
C ASN A 410 11.08 18.81 -17.09
N MET A 411 11.84 18.63 -16.01
CA MET A 411 12.03 17.36 -15.34
C MET A 411 11.28 17.32 -14.00
N THR A 412 10.80 16.15 -13.63
CA THR A 412 10.34 15.85 -12.26
C THR A 412 11.52 15.41 -11.41
N TRP A 413 11.41 15.52 -10.08
CA TRP A 413 12.43 15.03 -9.16
C TRP A 413 12.71 13.54 -9.33
N MET A 414 11.69 12.74 -9.58
CA MET A 414 11.85 11.31 -9.79
C MET A 414 12.65 10.98 -11.06
N GLN A 415 12.42 11.70 -12.17
CA GLN A 415 13.18 11.55 -13.40
C GLN A 415 14.64 11.99 -13.19
N TRP A 416 14.84 13.09 -12.48
CA TRP A 416 16.16 13.63 -12.17
C TRP A 416 16.96 12.68 -11.27
N GLU A 417 16.38 12.16 -10.21
CA GLU A 417 17.02 11.20 -9.32
C GLU A 417 17.45 9.92 -10.04
N ARG A 418 16.64 9.41 -10.96
CA ARG A 418 17.05 8.27 -11.80
C ARG A 418 18.24 8.58 -12.67
N GLU A 419 18.33 9.77 -13.22
CA GLU A 419 19.44 10.18 -14.10
C GLU A 419 20.76 10.29 -13.35
N ILE A 420 20.75 10.80 -12.13
CA ILE A 420 21.94 11.01 -11.31
C ILE A 420 22.22 9.89 -10.30
N ASP A 421 21.41 8.85 -10.26
CA ASP A 421 21.52 7.78 -9.26
C ASP A 421 22.92 7.18 -9.15
N ASN A 422 23.58 6.95 -10.28
CA ASN A 422 24.95 6.42 -10.33
C ASN A 422 25.99 7.38 -9.77
N TYR A 423 25.72 8.67 -9.67
CA TYR A 423 26.64 9.73 -9.25
C TYR A 423 26.36 10.24 -7.84
N THR A 424 25.24 9.85 -7.24
CA THR A 424 24.80 10.37 -5.92
C THR A 424 25.84 10.14 -4.84
N GLY A 425 26.42 8.95 -4.75
CA GLY A 425 27.47 8.63 -3.79
C GLY A 425 28.71 9.47 -3.96
N LEU A 426 29.16 9.66 -5.19
CA LEU A 426 30.31 10.51 -5.53
C LEU A 426 30.05 11.96 -5.15
N ILE A 427 28.88 12.49 -5.48
CA ILE A 427 28.49 13.86 -5.14
C ILE A 427 28.46 14.07 -3.62
N TYR A 428 27.93 13.12 -2.86
CA TYR A 428 27.91 13.16 -1.39
C TYR A 428 29.32 13.22 -0.81
N THR A 429 30.25 12.43 -1.33
CA THR A 429 31.66 12.48 -0.91
C THR A 429 32.30 13.83 -1.22
N LEU A 430 32.04 14.38 -2.41
CA LEU A 430 32.58 15.69 -2.78
C LEU A 430 32.00 16.83 -1.91
N LEU A 431 30.74 16.74 -1.53
CA LEU A 431 30.12 17.71 -0.60
C LEU A 431 30.74 17.65 0.79
N GLU A 432 31.01 16.45 1.29
CA GLU A 432 31.69 16.24 2.57
C GLU A 432 33.11 16.78 2.57
N ASP A 433 33.89 16.42 1.55
CA ASP A 433 35.29 16.88 1.41
C ASP A 433 35.36 18.39 1.27
N SER A 434 34.46 19.00 0.47
CA SER A 434 34.41 20.44 0.29
C SER A 434 34.08 21.16 1.60
N GLN A 435 33.17 20.66 2.40
CA GLN A 435 32.82 21.23 3.69
C GLN A 435 33.97 21.08 4.69
N TYR A 436 34.64 19.95 4.73
CA TYR A 436 35.83 19.74 5.55
C TYR A 436 36.96 20.72 5.20
N GLN A 437 37.23 20.92 3.92
CA GLN A 437 38.21 21.90 3.46
C GLN A 437 37.80 23.33 3.84
N GLN A 438 36.55 23.67 3.72
CA GLN A 438 36.03 24.99 4.09
C GLN A 438 36.18 25.23 5.58
N GLU A 439 35.84 24.29 6.43
CA GLU A 439 35.98 24.40 7.89
C GLU A 439 37.45 24.51 8.30
N LYS A 440 38.33 23.75 7.66
CA LYS A 440 39.77 23.85 7.90
C LYS A 440 40.31 25.22 7.51
N ASN A 441 39.92 25.73 6.35
CA ASN A 441 40.33 27.06 5.89
C ASN A 441 39.81 28.17 6.81
N GLU A 442 38.58 28.07 7.32
CA GLU A 442 38.03 29.00 8.30
C GLU A 442 38.79 28.98 9.62
N GLN A 443 39.20 27.80 10.11
CA GLN A 443 40.03 27.67 11.31
C GLN A 443 41.40 28.29 11.11
N GLU A 444 42.06 28.01 9.99
CA GLU A 444 43.35 28.61 9.63
C GLU A 444 43.26 30.14 9.53
N LEU A 445 42.18 30.68 8.94
CA LEU A 445 41.94 32.11 8.88
C LEU A 445 41.71 32.73 10.28
N LEU A 446 40.95 32.03 11.16
CA LEU A 446 40.75 32.48 12.52
C LEU A 446 42.06 32.46 13.34
N GLU A 447 42.92 31.49 13.10
CA GLU A 447 44.24 31.47 13.72
C GLU A 447 45.12 32.60 13.22
N LEU A 448 45.15 32.83 11.91
CA LEU A 448 45.87 33.95 11.31
C LEU A 448 45.33 35.30 11.83
N ASP A 449 44.03 35.43 11.99
CA ASP A 449 43.40 36.67 12.53
C ASP A 449 43.75 36.85 14.00
N LYS A 450 43.81 35.79 14.77
CA LYS A 450 44.35 35.83 16.15
C LYS A 450 45.83 36.26 16.20
N TRP A 451 46.65 35.75 15.28
CA TRP A 451 48.04 36.16 15.13
C TRP A 451 48.13 37.63 14.69
N ALA A 452 47.34 38.06 13.72
CA ALA A 452 47.30 39.44 13.26
C ALA A 452 46.86 40.39 14.39
N ASN A 453 45.88 39.99 15.21
CA ASN A 453 45.43 40.77 16.37
C ASN A 453 46.52 40.80 17.48
N LEU A 454 47.27 39.72 17.67
CA LEU A 454 48.44 39.68 18.56
C LEU A 454 49.56 40.58 18.07
N TRP A 455 49.83 40.60 16.73
CA TRP A 455 50.83 41.53 16.16
C TRP A 455 50.36 42.97 16.23
N ASN A 456 49.08 43.27 16.01
CA ASN A 456 48.52 44.61 16.18
C ASN A 456 48.57 45.08 17.65
N TRP A 457 48.42 44.18 18.61
CA TRP A 457 48.57 44.50 20.00
C TRP A 457 50.03 44.71 20.40
N PHE A 458 50.98 44.06 19.74
CA PHE A 458 52.41 44.25 19.93
C PHE A 458 52.97 45.51 19.26
N ASP A 459 52.27 46.04 18.24
CA ASP A 459 52.96 46.89 17.26
C ASP A 459 52.97 48.40 17.47
N ILE A 460 52.38 49.00 18.43
CA ILE A 460 52.53 50.46 18.52
C ILE A 460 52.64 51.01 19.96
N SER A 461 51.93 50.48 20.92
CA SER A 461 51.93 51.04 22.25
C SER A 461 53.08 50.56 23.15
N ASN A 462 53.50 49.32 22.97
CA ASN A 462 54.55 48.73 23.77
C ASN A 462 55.96 49.09 23.30
N TRP A 463 56.18 49.20 22.00
CA TRP A 463 57.49 49.58 21.47
C TRP A 463 57.84 51.04 21.81
N LEU A 464 56.87 51.91 21.71
CA LEU A 464 57.05 53.33 22.17
C LEU A 464 57.26 53.44 23.68
N TRP A 465 56.67 52.54 24.46
CA TRP A 465 56.85 52.51 25.90
C TRP A 465 58.23 51.99 26.30
N TYR A 466 58.70 50.93 25.63
CA TYR A 466 60.08 50.42 25.84
C TYR A 466 61.14 51.42 25.36
N ILE A 467 60.93 52.12 24.30
CA ILE A 467 61.83 53.18 23.83
C ILE A 467 61.83 54.33 24.84
N LYS A 468 60.70 54.71 25.41
CA LYS A 468 60.64 55.70 26.45
C LYS A 468 61.38 55.28 27.72
N ILE A 469 61.26 54.07 28.16
CA ILE A 469 62.01 53.54 29.30
C ILE A 469 63.52 53.46 29.01
N PHE A 470 63.89 53.04 27.82
CA PHE A 470 65.29 52.98 27.43
C PHE A 470 65.93 54.38 27.39
N ILE A 471 65.22 55.39 26.91
CA ILE A 471 65.67 56.78 26.90
C ILE A 471 65.74 57.32 28.34
N MET A 472 64.89 56.94 29.26
CA MET A 472 64.93 57.36 30.64
C MET A 472 66.06 56.70 31.47
N ILE A 473 66.55 55.53 31.05
CA ILE A 473 67.63 54.80 31.76
C ILE A 473 68.98 55.18 31.21
N VAL A 474 69.10 55.63 29.98
CA VAL A 474 70.37 55.97 29.28
C VAL A 474 70.61 57.50 29.25
N GLY A 475 69.65 58.31 29.49
CA GLY A 475 69.73 59.78 29.66
C GLY A 475 69.72 60.19 31.10
#